data_5508faa656c075d8ec79f8bc9a2b4a7f
#
_entry.id   5508faa656c075d8ec79f8bc9a2b4a7f
#
_cell.length_a   1.000
_cell.length_b   1.000
_cell.length_c   1.000
_cell.angle_alpha   90.00
_cell.angle_beta   90.00
_cell.angle_gamma   90.00
#
_symmetry.space_group_name_H-M   'P 1'
#
loop_
_entity.id
_entity.type
_entity.pdbx_description
1 polymer ?
#
loop_
_entity_poly.entity_id
_entity_poly.type
_entity_poly.pdbx_seq_one_letter_code
_entity_poly.pdbx_strand_id
1 'polypeptide(L)'
;MDIVIDTSALIAVIVGEPERNRIVELTSGNTLIGPGSTPWEIGNTFSAMFKQNRLTIDEAQKGLVIFDSIPLRYIKPDFVNALKISKQANMYAYDAYFLDCAIRYNAPLLTLDRKLMAAAKNLNVITWEV
;
A
#
# COMPACT_ATOMS: atom_id res chain seq x y z
N MET A 1 -2.98 9.01 -14.40
CA MET A 1 -4.14 8.44 -13.67
C MET A 1 -3.76 8.22 -12.21
N ASP A 2 -4.73 8.11 -11.35
CA ASP A 2 -4.51 7.80 -9.94
C ASP A 2 -4.33 6.29 -9.76
N ILE A 3 -3.36 5.89 -8.94
CA ILE A 3 -3.10 4.50 -8.58
C ILE A 3 -3.05 4.44 -7.06
N VAL A 4 -3.85 3.55 -6.46
CA VAL A 4 -3.72 3.24 -5.04
C VAL A 4 -2.56 2.27 -4.87
N ILE A 5 -1.54 2.67 -4.12
CA ILE A 5 -0.39 1.82 -3.81
C ILE A 5 -0.43 1.46 -2.33
N ASP A 6 -0.35 0.19 -2.01
CA ASP A 6 -0.40 -0.26 -0.63
C ASP A 6 1.00 -0.35 0.01
N THR A 7 1.02 -0.61 1.31
CA THR A 7 2.24 -0.70 2.08
C THR A 7 3.18 -1.78 1.56
N SER A 8 2.67 -2.94 1.14
CA SER A 8 3.53 -4.03 0.65
C SER A 8 4.32 -3.62 -0.60
N ALA A 9 3.67 -2.93 -1.53
CA ALA A 9 4.32 -2.45 -2.75
C ALA A 9 5.32 -1.32 -2.45
N LEU A 10 4.96 -0.41 -1.54
CA LEU A 10 5.88 0.65 -1.10
C LEU A 10 7.12 0.08 -0.43
N ILE A 11 6.97 -0.89 0.45
CA ILE A 11 8.10 -1.57 1.11
C ILE A 11 9.03 -2.20 0.08
N ALA A 12 8.48 -2.87 -0.93
CA ALA A 12 9.29 -3.49 -1.98
C ALA A 12 10.19 -2.45 -2.69
N VAL A 13 9.66 -1.26 -2.92
CA VAL A 13 10.43 -0.16 -3.53
C VAL A 13 11.49 0.37 -2.54
N ILE A 14 11.09 0.60 -1.30
CA ILE A 14 11.94 1.26 -0.30
C ILE A 14 13.14 0.39 0.09
N VAL A 15 12.93 -0.91 0.29
CA VAL A 15 14.00 -1.82 0.70
C VAL A 15 14.67 -2.54 -0.48
N GLY A 16 14.21 -2.32 -1.70
CA GLY A 16 14.84 -2.88 -2.89
C GLY A 16 14.56 -4.35 -3.13
N GLU A 17 13.32 -4.79 -2.92
CA GLU A 17 12.90 -6.15 -3.25
C GLU A 17 12.88 -6.38 -4.77
N PRO A 18 12.83 -7.65 -5.24
CA PRO A 18 12.87 -7.96 -6.68
C PRO A 18 11.83 -7.24 -7.53
N GLU A 19 10.67 -6.92 -6.97
CA GLU A 19 9.57 -6.26 -7.67
C GLU A 19 9.76 -4.76 -7.87
N ARG A 20 10.77 -4.15 -7.23
CA ARG A 20 10.99 -2.69 -7.22
C ARG A 20 10.96 -2.08 -8.62
N ASN A 21 11.75 -2.62 -9.54
CA ASN A 21 11.89 -2.02 -10.87
C ASN A 21 10.56 -2.07 -11.63
N ARG A 22 9.82 -3.15 -11.48
CA ARG A 22 8.52 -3.30 -12.13
C ARG A 22 7.49 -2.32 -11.56
N ILE A 23 7.49 -2.14 -10.24
CA ILE A 23 6.59 -1.18 -9.58
C ILE A 23 6.92 0.24 -10.05
N VAL A 24 8.19 0.61 -10.08
CA VAL A 24 8.62 1.94 -10.55
C VAL A 24 8.19 2.15 -12.00
N GLU A 25 8.35 1.16 -12.85
CA GLU A 25 7.93 1.22 -14.24
C GLU A 25 6.41 1.42 -14.37
N LEU A 26 5.62 0.61 -13.64
CA LEU A 26 4.15 0.67 -13.70
C LEU A 26 3.60 2.01 -13.19
N THR A 27 4.24 2.61 -12.20
CA THR A 27 3.76 3.84 -11.58
C THR A 27 4.28 5.11 -12.25
N SER A 28 5.26 5.00 -13.12
CA SER A 28 5.86 6.14 -13.81
C SER A 28 4.80 6.93 -14.58
N GLY A 29 4.79 8.24 -14.40
CA GLY A 29 3.84 9.13 -15.07
C GLY A 29 2.43 9.15 -14.46
N ASN A 30 2.22 8.45 -13.35
CA ASN A 30 0.93 8.38 -12.67
C ASN A 30 1.01 9.03 -11.29
N THR A 31 -0.15 9.33 -10.72
CA THR A 31 -0.27 9.87 -9.36
C THR A 31 -0.52 8.73 -8.38
N LEU A 32 0.34 8.63 -7.37
CA LEU A 32 0.14 7.64 -6.30
C LEU A 32 -0.74 8.23 -5.22
N ILE A 33 -1.74 7.46 -4.79
CA ILE A 33 -2.63 7.82 -3.70
C ILE A 33 -2.71 6.69 -2.68
N GLY A 34 -3.05 7.05 -1.45
CA GLY A 34 -3.23 6.07 -0.38
C GLY A 34 -3.85 6.71 0.85
N PRO A 35 -4.31 5.89 1.79
CA PRO A 35 -4.87 6.41 3.04
C PRO A 35 -3.80 7.08 3.89
N GLY A 36 -4.22 8.01 4.76
CA GLY A 36 -3.32 8.74 5.65
C GLY A 36 -2.58 7.87 6.66
N SER A 37 -3.02 6.62 6.87
CA SER A 37 -2.35 5.66 7.74
C SER A 37 -1.05 5.10 7.14
N THR A 38 -0.79 5.30 5.86
CA THR A 38 0.34 4.69 5.15
C THR A 38 1.69 4.89 5.83
N PRO A 39 2.08 6.11 6.30
CA PRO A 39 3.36 6.27 6.99
C PRO A 39 3.49 5.42 8.26
N TRP A 40 2.41 5.32 9.03
CA TRP A 40 2.41 4.52 10.25
C TRP A 40 2.51 3.03 9.96
N GLU A 41 1.90 2.57 8.88
CA GLU A 41 2.00 1.19 8.43
C GLU A 41 3.42 0.85 7.96
N ILE A 42 4.10 1.79 7.29
CA ILE A 42 5.52 1.64 6.93
C ILE A 42 6.35 1.43 8.20
N GLY A 43 6.18 2.30 9.21
CA GLY A 43 6.89 2.17 10.49
C GLY A 43 6.62 0.84 11.18
N ASN A 44 5.36 0.41 11.20
CA ASN A 44 4.99 -0.86 11.81
C ASN A 44 5.61 -2.05 11.07
N THR A 45 5.65 -2.01 9.74
CA THR A 45 6.30 -3.03 8.94
C THR A 45 7.80 -3.10 9.22
N PHE A 46 8.47 -1.96 9.30
CA PHE A 46 9.89 -1.93 9.67
C PHE A 46 10.14 -2.55 11.04
N SER A 47 9.30 -2.23 12.04
CA SER A 47 9.45 -2.81 13.37
C SER A 47 9.26 -4.33 13.37
N ALA A 48 8.32 -4.84 12.58
CA ALA A 48 8.14 -6.28 12.40
C ALA A 48 9.37 -6.92 11.73
N MET A 49 9.95 -6.26 10.76
CA MET A 49 11.17 -6.73 10.09
C MET A 49 12.38 -6.75 11.04
N PHE A 50 12.47 -5.78 11.96
CA PHE A 50 13.51 -5.81 13.02
C PHE A 50 13.37 -7.07 13.88
N LYS A 51 12.16 -7.39 14.30
CA LYS A 51 11.90 -8.57 15.13
C LYS A 51 12.23 -9.87 14.40
N GLN A 52 12.16 -9.87 13.08
CA GLN A 52 12.49 -11.01 12.23
C GLN A 52 13.96 -11.02 11.81
N ASN A 53 14.77 -10.08 12.28
CA ASN A 53 16.17 -9.90 11.88
C ASN A 53 16.33 -9.74 10.36
N ARG A 54 15.38 -9.08 9.70
CA ARG A 54 15.36 -8.86 8.25
C ARG A 54 15.76 -7.44 7.86
N LEU A 55 15.92 -6.55 8.82
CA LEU A 55 16.20 -5.14 8.56
C LEU A 55 17.02 -4.56 9.70
N THR A 56 18.06 -3.79 9.37
CA THR A 56 18.83 -3.03 10.35
C THR A 56 18.27 -1.61 10.49
N ILE A 57 18.64 -0.93 11.58
CA ILE A 57 18.21 0.46 11.77
C ILE A 57 18.77 1.37 10.66
N ASP A 58 19.98 1.13 10.19
CA ASP A 58 20.56 1.91 9.09
C ASP A 58 19.79 1.73 7.79
N GLU A 59 19.40 0.50 7.49
CA GLU A 59 18.55 0.20 6.32
C GLU A 59 17.19 0.86 6.44
N ALA A 60 16.58 0.85 7.63
CA ALA A 60 15.30 1.52 7.88
C ALA A 60 15.41 3.03 7.68
N GLN A 61 16.49 3.66 8.16
CA GLN A 61 16.73 5.09 7.97
C GLN A 61 16.84 5.44 6.50
N LYS A 62 17.60 4.67 5.73
CA LYS A 62 17.71 4.85 4.28
C LYS A 62 16.37 4.67 3.59
N GLY A 63 15.60 3.66 4.02
CA GLY A 63 14.25 3.41 3.50
C GLY A 63 13.31 4.58 3.74
N LEU A 64 13.36 5.20 4.91
CA LEU A 64 12.53 6.37 5.22
C LEU A 64 12.88 7.57 4.34
N VAL A 65 14.16 7.78 4.03
CA VAL A 65 14.58 8.83 3.10
C VAL A 65 13.98 8.58 1.71
N ILE A 66 14.02 7.35 1.24
CA ILE A 66 13.41 6.97 -0.05
C ILE A 66 11.89 7.18 0.00
N PHE A 67 11.25 6.73 1.07
CA PHE A 67 9.79 6.90 1.24
C PHE A 67 9.40 8.38 1.19
N ASP A 68 10.13 9.24 1.88
CA ASP A 68 9.85 10.68 1.90
C ASP A 68 10.02 11.33 0.52
N SER A 69 10.79 10.70 -0.38
CA SER A 69 10.98 11.19 -1.74
C SER A 69 9.84 10.77 -2.69
N ILE A 70 8.99 9.84 -2.30
CA ILE A 70 7.89 9.36 -3.12
C ILE A 70 6.71 10.34 -2.99
N PRO A 71 6.26 10.98 -4.09
CA PRO A 71 5.11 11.89 -4.02
C PRO A 71 3.81 11.08 -3.88
N LEU A 72 3.37 10.89 -2.66
CA LEU A 72 2.17 10.14 -2.33
C LEU A 72 1.09 11.11 -1.83
N ARG A 73 -0.05 11.14 -2.51
CA ARG A 73 -1.20 11.95 -2.08
C ARG A 73 -2.04 11.15 -1.09
N TYR A 74 -2.19 11.68 0.12
CA TYR A 74 -2.97 11.03 1.16
C TYR A 74 -4.45 11.37 1.04
N ILE A 75 -5.27 10.33 1.18
CA ILE A 75 -6.73 10.40 1.08
C ILE A 75 -7.32 10.02 2.44
N LYS A 76 -8.25 10.83 2.94
CA LYS A 76 -8.99 10.46 4.14
C LYS A 76 -9.98 9.35 3.78
N PRO A 77 -9.94 8.19 4.46
CA PRO A 77 -10.93 7.14 4.22
C PRO A 77 -12.34 7.58 4.60
N ASP A 78 -13.33 7.04 3.92
CA ASP A 78 -14.69 7.01 4.42
C ASP A 78 -14.75 5.86 5.44
N PHE A 79 -14.70 6.20 6.73
CA PHE A 79 -14.57 5.20 7.78
C PHE A 79 -15.76 4.26 7.83
N VAL A 80 -16.99 4.76 7.61
CA VAL A 80 -18.17 3.90 7.59
C VAL A 80 -18.07 2.87 6.47
N ASN A 81 -17.73 3.32 5.27
CA ASN A 81 -17.57 2.41 4.13
C ASN A 81 -16.44 1.41 4.35
N ALA A 82 -15.30 1.89 4.85
CA ALA A 82 -14.17 1.02 5.14
C ALA A 82 -14.51 -0.04 6.20
N LEU A 83 -15.26 0.31 7.24
CA LEU A 83 -15.68 -0.66 8.25
C LEU A 83 -16.68 -1.69 7.70
N LYS A 84 -17.54 -1.28 6.77
CA LYS A 84 -18.43 -2.24 6.07
C LYS A 84 -17.61 -3.24 5.25
N ILE A 85 -16.59 -2.76 4.54
CA ILE A 85 -15.65 -3.61 3.79
C ILE A 85 -14.91 -4.56 4.74
N SER A 86 -14.39 -4.03 5.84
CA SER A 86 -13.68 -4.80 6.86
C SER A 86 -14.51 -5.96 7.38
N LYS A 87 -15.77 -5.70 7.70
CA LYS A 87 -16.69 -6.74 8.19
C LYS A 87 -17.03 -7.75 7.11
N GLN A 88 -17.34 -7.29 5.92
CA GLN A 88 -17.77 -8.15 4.80
C GLN A 88 -16.62 -9.04 4.33
N ALA A 89 -15.42 -8.52 4.22
CA ALA A 89 -14.24 -9.24 3.74
C ALA A 89 -13.45 -9.93 4.86
N ASN A 90 -13.86 -9.77 6.12
CA ASN A 90 -13.18 -10.31 7.29
C ASN A 90 -11.71 -9.91 7.33
N MET A 91 -11.44 -8.63 7.24
CA MET A 91 -10.08 -8.07 7.24
C MET A 91 -9.96 -6.94 8.26
N TYR A 92 -8.73 -6.60 8.62
CA TYR A 92 -8.48 -5.43 9.45
C TYR A 92 -8.81 -4.13 8.69
N ALA A 93 -9.16 -3.09 9.44
CA ALA A 93 -9.56 -1.81 8.85
C ALA A 93 -8.45 -1.18 8.00
N TYR A 94 -7.18 -1.38 8.36
CA TYR A 94 -6.06 -0.84 7.58
C TYR A 94 -6.09 -1.31 6.13
N ASP A 95 -6.33 -2.59 5.89
CA ASP A 95 -6.48 -3.11 4.53
C ASP A 95 -7.72 -2.55 3.84
N ALA A 96 -8.82 -2.43 4.59
CA ALA A 96 -10.07 -1.88 4.06
C ALA A 96 -9.93 -0.41 3.65
N TYR A 97 -9.05 0.37 4.27
CA TYR A 97 -8.80 1.75 3.88
C TYR A 97 -8.27 1.85 2.45
N PHE A 98 -7.40 0.93 2.03
CA PHE A 98 -6.90 0.90 0.65
C PHE A 98 -8.01 0.58 -0.34
N LEU A 99 -8.88 -0.38 -0.01
CA LEU A 99 -10.02 -0.75 -0.86
C LEU A 99 -11.03 0.39 -0.96
N ASP A 100 -11.31 1.08 0.15
CA ASP A 100 -12.16 2.26 0.15
C ASP A 100 -11.62 3.35 -0.78
N CYS A 101 -10.32 3.64 -0.70
CA CYS A 101 -9.69 4.60 -1.59
C CYS A 101 -9.84 4.20 -3.06
N ALA A 102 -9.58 2.93 -3.38
CA ALA A 102 -9.66 2.45 -4.75
C ALA A 102 -11.08 2.56 -5.32
N ILE A 103 -12.08 2.22 -4.51
CA ILE A 103 -13.49 2.29 -4.92
C ILE A 103 -13.92 3.73 -5.15
N ARG A 104 -13.68 4.61 -4.17
CA ARG A 104 -14.15 6.00 -4.25
C ARG A 104 -13.46 6.81 -5.34
N TYR A 105 -12.21 6.50 -5.63
CA TYR A 105 -11.43 7.20 -6.66
C TYR A 105 -11.46 6.48 -8.00
N ASN A 106 -12.16 5.35 -8.08
CA ASN A 106 -12.19 4.51 -9.27
C ASN A 106 -10.79 4.27 -9.82
N ALA A 107 -9.88 3.95 -8.91
CA ALA A 107 -8.46 3.77 -9.20
C ALA A 107 -8.06 2.30 -9.07
N PRO A 108 -7.10 1.82 -9.88
CA PRO A 108 -6.56 0.49 -9.69
C PRO A 108 -5.74 0.42 -8.40
N LEU A 109 -5.65 -0.79 -7.85
CA LEU A 109 -4.85 -1.09 -6.67
C LEU A 109 -3.58 -1.82 -7.08
N LEU A 110 -2.44 -1.32 -6.63
CA LEU A 110 -1.15 -1.97 -6.78
C LEU A 110 -0.72 -2.52 -5.42
N THR A 111 -0.70 -3.84 -5.31
CA THR A 111 -0.35 -4.53 -4.07
C THR A 111 0.40 -5.82 -4.36
N LEU A 112 1.25 -6.23 -3.43
CA LEU A 112 1.89 -7.54 -3.43
C LEU A 112 1.22 -8.51 -2.45
N ASP A 113 0.24 -8.03 -1.68
CA ASP A 113 -0.49 -8.83 -0.71
C ASP A 113 -1.61 -9.60 -1.42
N ARG A 114 -1.48 -10.93 -1.47
CA ARG A 114 -2.44 -11.80 -2.17
C ARG A 114 -3.83 -11.77 -1.56
N LYS A 115 -3.96 -11.62 -0.24
CA LYS A 115 -5.26 -11.53 0.43
C LYS A 115 -5.97 -10.24 0.06
N LEU A 116 -5.24 -9.13 0.06
CA LEU A 116 -5.79 -7.84 -0.35
C LEU A 116 -6.18 -7.86 -1.84
N MET A 117 -5.36 -8.48 -2.67
CA MET A 117 -5.66 -8.64 -4.10
C MET A 117 -6.95 -9.44 -4.33
N ALA A 118 -7.15 -10.53 -3.59
CA ALA A 118 -8.35 -11.34 -3.68
C ALA A 118 -9.60 -10.57 -3.24
N ALA A 119 -9.49 -9.81 -2.14
CA ALA A 119 -10.58 -8.97 -1.65
C ALA A 119 -10.94 -7.87 -2.66
N ALA A 120 -9.93 -7.27 -3.28
CA ALA A 120 -10.12 -6.26 -4.33
C ALA A 120 -10.92 -6.83 -5.50
N LYS A 121 -10.57 -8.02 -5.96
CA LYS A 121 -11.30 -8.68 -7.06
C LYS A 121 -12.76 -8.93 -6.70
N ASN A 122 -13.03 -9.36 -5.48
CA ASN A 122 -14.40 -9.59 -5.01
C ASN A 122 -15.23 -8.29 -4.96
N LEU A 123 -14.59 -7.16 -4.84
CA LEU A 123 -15.23 -5.83 -4.81
C LEU A 123 -15.16 -5.11 -6.16
N ASN A 124 -14.77 -5.82 -7.21
CA ASN A 124 -14.63 -5.26 -8.56
C ASN A 124 -13.60 -4.11 -8.65
N VAL A 125 -12.60 -4.13 -7.78
CA VAL A 125 -11.46 -3.23 -7.86
C VAL A 125 -10.42 -3.84 -8.79
N ILE A 126 -9.97 -3.08 -9.78
CA ILE A 126 -8.94 -3.52 -10.69
C ILE A 126 -7.61 -3.60 -9.95
N THR A 127 -6.90 -4.72 -10.09
CA THR A 127 -5.57 -4.87 -9.52
C THR A 127 -4.54 -4.89 -10.64
N TRP A 128 -3.41 -4.23 -10.40
CA TRP A 128 -2.28 -4.28 -11.32
C TRP A 128 -1.30 -5.36 -10.89
N GLU A 129 -0.93 -6.20 -11.82
CA GLU A 129 0.02 -7.26 -11.55
C GLU A 129 1.46 -6.77 -11.73
N VAL A 130 2.30 -7.21 -10.80
CA VAL A 130 3.72 -6.84 -10.77
C VAL A 130 4.58 -7.97 -11.34
#